data_18bf6c5765afde632368b8ead52dabef
#
_entry.id   18bf6c5765afde632368b8ead52dabef
#
_cell.length_a   1.000
_cell.length_b   1.000
_cell.length_c   1.000
_cell.angle_alpha   90.00
_cell.angle_beta   90.00
_cell.angle_gamma   90.00
#
_symmetry.space_group_name_H-M   'P 1'
#
loop_
_entity.id
_entity.type
_entity.pdbx_description
1 polymer ?
#
loop_
_entity_poly.entity_id
_entity_poly.type
_entity_poly.pdbx_seq_one_letter_code
_entity_poly.pdbx_strand_id
1 'polypeptide(L)'
;MEIKVKNQYTADVAVIGGGTAGVFAAISAANTGAKTILIEKNSILGGTMTAAGVNFPGLFFAWGKKIIDGPCWKAVQRTIDLGGAVMPKISFKPERHWDEQINLNKFIYTAVLFKMCDEAGVQLICNSMVSGITETDKDLKILITEKTGMSSITAKKAIDATGDANLIQMAGYEVIKGKKQQPATLQNHISGYSMNDFSENEIRLKFAKENFPEYLTADNILHFLRIGKLDMHIPCSNADTSQGKTALEKQSYFNMLKVYMFLKSIKGLENLEIDYTAAETGVRESNRIAGEKTITAEEYINGFLYDDSVCYAFYPIDLHVMDGIKQKYHSENVVGKIPYGALIPKNSKHILCAGRCISSDIYANSAIRVEAVCMATGQAAGCAAALSAHTNTDVVALKYNKLCEALKKIGAVTDFE
;
A
#
# COMPACT_ATOMS: atom_id res chain seq x y z
N MET A 1 13.09 6.12 -34.96
CA MET A 1 13.87 5.23 -34.07
C MET A 1 13.04 3.99 -33.87
N GLU A 2 13.50 2.85 -34.33
CA GLU A 2 12.80 1.57 -34.14
C GLU A 2 13.14 1.02 -32.76
N ILE A 3 12.12 0.80 -31.91
CA ILE A 3 12.31 0.26 -30.58
C ILE A 3 12.41 -1.27 -30.70
N LYS A 4 13.59 -1.83 -30.44
CA LYS A 4 13.83 -3.27 -30.47
C LYS A 4 13.40 -3.90 -29.14
N VAL A 5 12.36 -4.72 -29.17
CA VAL A 5 11.91 -5.52 -28.02
C VAL A 5 12.86 -6.72 -27.87
N LYS A 6 13.46 -6.88 -26.67
CA LYS A 6 14.50 -7.88 -26.38
C LYS A 6 13.89 -9.23 -25.98
N ASN A 7 12.97 -9.21 -25.00
CA ASN A 7 12.28 -10.40 -24.54
C ASN A 7 10.78 -10.26 -24.76
N GLN A 8 10.11 -11.40 -24.97
CA GLN A 8 8.67 -11.48 -25.10
C GLN A 8 8.14 -12.49 -24.08
N TYR A 9 7.34 -12.03 -23.16
CA TYR A 9 6.70 -12.85 -22.13
C TYR A 9 5.24 -13.07 -22.45
N THR A 10 4.68 -14.17 -21.96
CA THR A 10 3.26 -14.47 -22.05
C THR A 10 2.73 -14.87 -20.69
N ALA A 11 1.57 -14.39 -20.31
CA ALA A 11 0.90 -14.71 -19.06
C ALA A 11 -0.63 -14.76 -19.24
N ASP A 12 -1.33 -15.41 -18.32
CA ASP A 12 -2.77 -15.24 -18.20
C ASP A 12 -3.07 -13.94 -17.45
N VAL A 13 -2.28 -13.66 -16.39
CA VAL A 13 -2.41 -12.45 -15.55
C VAL A 13 -1.06 -11.76 -15.42
N ALA A 14 -1.02 -10.47 -15.74
CA ALA A 14 0.12 -9.58 -15.46
C ALA A 14 -0.23 -8.66 -14.28
N VAL A 15 0.59 -8.70 -13.22
CA VAL A 15 0.45 -7.82 -12.06
C VAL A 15 1.54 -6.77 -12.10
N ILE A 16 1.16 -5.50 -12.00
CA ILE A 16 2.07 -4.36 -12.09
C ILE A 16 2.19 -3.68 -10.73
N GLY A 17 3.38 -3.79 -10.13
CA GLY A 17 3.71 -3.36 -8.78
C GLY A 17 3.75 -4.52 -7.79
N GLY A 18 4.94 -4.83 -7.27
CA GLY A 18 5.20 -5.85 -6.23
C GLY A 18 5.06 -5.29 -4.81
N GLY A 19 4.21 -4.28 -4.63
CA GLY A 19 3.88 -3.71 -3.33
C GLY A 19 2.91 -4.58 -2.53
N THR A 20 2.36 -3.99 -1.48
CA THR A 20 1.46 -4.66 -0.51
C THR A 20 0.29 -5.38 -1.18
N ALA A 21 -0.37 -4.78 -2.16
CA ALA A 21 -1.49 -5.41 -2.87
C ALA A 21 -1.01 -6.39 -3.95
N GLY A 22 0.01 -6.00 -4.73
CA GLY A 22 0.39 -6.72 -5.93
C GLY A 22 1.00 -8.10 -5.67
N VAL A 23 1.76 -8.26 -4.59
CA VAL A 23 2.28 -9.58 -4.18
C VAL A 23 1.12 -10.56 -3.95
N PHE A 24 0.10 -10.15 -3.21
CA PHE A 24 -1.04 -11.04 -2.91
C PHE A 24 -1.99 -11.19 -4.09
N ALA A 25 -2.04 -10.20 -5.00
CA ALA A 25 -2.72 -10.36 -6.28
C ALA A 25 -2.03 -11.44 -7.13
N ALA A 26 -0.71 -11.40 -7.24
CA ALA A 26 0.05 -12.37 -8.02
C ALA A 26 -0.04 -13.79 -7.43
N ILE A 27 0.17 -13.94 -6.10
CA ILE A 27 0.06 -15.22 -5.41
C ILE A 27 -1.36 -15.79 -5.55
N SER A 28 -2.41 -14.98 -5.40
CA SER A 28 -3.79 -15.45 -5.48
C SER A 28 -4.20 -15.79 -6.90
N ALA A 29 -3.72 -15.06 -7.92
CA ALA A 29 -3.92 -15.42 -9.32
C ALA A 29 -3.26 -16.76 -9.65
N ALA A 30 -2.01 -16.98 -9.23
CA ALA A 30 -1.29 -18.23 -9.43
C ALA A 30 -1.97 -19.40 -8.69
N ASN A 31 -2.36 -19.20 -7.42
CA ASN A 31 -3.09 -20.22 -6.64
C ASN A 31 -4.48 -20.54 -7.22
N THR A 32 -5.04 -19.63 -8.04
CA THR A 32 -6.29 -19.87 -8.80
C THR A 32 -6.01 -20.55 -10.15
N GLY A 33 -4.74 -20.86 -10.45
CA GLY A 33 -4.29 -21.64 -11.62
C GLY A 33 -3.82 -20.82 -12.81
N ALA A 34 -3.75 -19.48 -12.71
CA ALA A 34 -3.30 -18.63 -13.80
C ALA A 34 -1.76 -18.61 -13.91
N LYS A 35 -1.23 -18.67 -15.14
CA LYS A 35 0.16 -18.31 -15.41
C LYS A 35 0.34 -16.83 -15.12
N THR A 36 1.06 -16.51 -14.04
CA THR A 36 1.12 -15.16 -13.50
C THR A 36 2.54 -14.59 -13.60
N ILE A 37 2.64 -13.34 -14.06
CA ILE A 37 3.86 -12.54 -14.03
C ILE A 37 3.67 -11.31 -13.13
N LEU A 38 4.66 -11.02 -12.28
CA LEU A 38 4.69 -9.86 -11.39
C LEU A 38 5.87 -8.96 -11.73
N ILE A 39 5.59 -7.69 -12.00
CA ILE A 39 6.58 -6.66 -12.36
C ILE A 39 6.74 -5.69 -11.17
N GLU A 40 7.98 -5.49 -10.72
CA GLU A 40 8.30 -4.55 -9.63
C GLU A 40 9.45 -3.62 -10.02
N LYS A 41 9.28 -2.32 -9.77
CA LYS A 41 10.30 -1.29 -10.07
C LYS A 41 11.51 -1.36 -9.14
N ASN A 42 11.31 -1.79 -7.91
CA ASN A 42 12.36 -1.91 -6.90
C ASN A 42 13.02 -3.30 -6.92
N SER A 43 14.10 -3.45 -6.15
CA SER A 43 14.77 -4.73 -5.93
C SER A 43 14.11 -5.58 -4.83
N ILE A 44 13.09 -5.04 -4.15
CA ILE A 44 12.44 -5.67 -3.00
C ILE A 44 10.91 -5.66 -3.17
N LEU A 45 10.26 -6.67 -2.60
CA LEU A 45 8.79 -6.75 -2.54
C LEU A 45 8.24 -6.08 -1.27
N GLY A 46 6.95 -5.80 -1.26
CA GLY A 46 6.20 -5.30 -0.11
C GLY A 46 5.90 -3.80 -0.15
N GLY A 47 6.53 -3.03 -1.04
CA GLY A 47 6.22 -1.61 -1.30
C GLY A 47 6.25 -0.75 -0.04
N THR A 48 5.10 -0.20 0.35
CA THR A 48 4.96 0.70 1.51
C THR A 48 5.48 0.06 2.80
N MET A 49 5.26 -1.24 3.02
CA MET A 49 5.72 -1.93 4.23
C MET A 49 7.24 -2.11 4.29
N THR A 50 7.91 -2.14 3.18
CA THR A 50 9.34 -2.43 3.08
C THR A 50 10.14 -1.25 2.56
N ALA A 51 9.94 -0.83 1.31
CA ALA A 51 10.67 0.27 0.69
C ALA A 51 10.39 1.63 1.37
N ALA A 52 9.14 1.93 1.72
CA ALA A 52 8.79 3.14 2.44
C ALA A 52 8.78 2.99 3.98
N GLY A 53 9.05 1.79 4.51
CA GLY A 53 9.34 1.55 5.91
C GLY A 53 8.14 1.55 6.87
N VAL A 54 6.90 1.63 6.37
CA VAL A 54 5.67 1.55 7.19
C VAL A 54 5.35 0.09 7.46
N ASN A 55 5.97 -0.49 8.48
CA ASN A 55 6.04 -1.92 8.72
C ASN A 55 4.92 -2.50 9.61
N PHE A 56 3.81 -1.80 9.72
CA PHE A 56 2.60 -2.29 10.42
C PHE A 56 1.42 -2.30 9.44
N PRO A 57 0.87 -3.49 9.14
CA PRO A 57 -0.16 -3.62 8.09
C PRO A 57 -1.54 -3.08 8.45
N GLY A 58 -1.76 -2.63 9.66
CA GLY A 58 -3.07 -2.27 10.18
C GLY A 58 -3.77 -3.47 10.81
N LEU A 59 -5.09 -3.54 10.71
CA LEU A 59 -5.90 -4.48 11.48
C LEU A 59 -6.37 -5.67 10.64
N PHE A 60 -6.07 -6.88 11.08
CA PHE A 60 -6.61 -8.15 10.58
C PHE A 60 -7.81 -8.63 11.37
N PHE A 61 -8.06 -8.03 12.52
CA PHE A 61 -9.10 -8.41 13.47
C PHE A 61 -10.06 -7.24 13.69
N ALA A 62 -11.31 -7.56 13.92
CA ALA A 62 -12.35 -6.64 14.34
C ALA A 62 -13.24 -7.35 15.36
N TRP A 63 -13.57 -6.70 16.46
CA TRP A 63 -14.48 -7.22 17.47
C TRP A 63 -14.07 -8.62 17.97
N GLY A 64 -12.76 -8.83 18.16
CA GLY A 64 -12.17 -10.10 18.58
C GLY A 64 -12.14 -11.22 17.53
N LYS A 65 -12.60 -10.96 16.31
CA LYS A 65 -12.65 -11.94 15.22
C LYS A 65 -11.67 -11.57 14.11
N LYS A 66 -11.03 -12.57 13.50
CA LYS A 66 -10.22 -12.35 12.31
C LYS A 66 -11.14 -12.11 11.11
N ILE A 67 -10.96 -10.97 10.44
CA ILE A 67 -11.77 -10.52 9.29
C ILE A 67 -10.99 -10.50 7.98
N ILE A 68 -9.66 -10.59 8.02
CA ILE A 68 -8.78 -10.70 6.85
C ILE A 68 -7.89 -11.92 7.05
N ASP A 69 -7.95 -12.88 6.10
CA ASP A 69 -7.21 -14.15 6.13
C ASP A 69 -6.75 -14.54 4.71
N GLY A 70 -6.23 -15.74 4.52
CA GLY A 70 -5.71 -16.25 3.26
C GLY A 70 -4.20 -16.03 3.10
N PRO A 71 -3.69 -15.92 1.86
CA PRO A 71 -2.26 -15.70 1.61
C PRO A 71 -1.66 -14.51 2.36
N CYS A 72 -2.40 -13.40 2.51
CA CYS A 72 -1.92 -12.21 3.20
C CYS A 72 -1.68 -12.47 4.69
N TRP A 73 -2.61 -13.12 5.39
CA TRP A 73 -2.39 -13.51 6.78
C TRP A 73 -1.28 -14.55 6.93
N LYS A 74 -1.17 -15.50 5.99
CA LYS A 74 -0.07 -16.48 5.99
C LYS A 74 1.31 -15.83 5.93
N ALA A 75 1.45 -14.72 5.19
CA ALA A 75 2.72 -13.98 5.14
C ALA A 75 3.05 -13.34 6.50
N VAL A 76 2.07 -12.75 7.17
CA VAL A 76 2.23 -12.19 8.52
C VAL A 76 2.57 -13.29 9.51
N GLN A 77 1.82 -14.39 9.52
CA GLN A 77 2.05 -15.53 10.40
C GLN A 77 3.45 -16.14 10.22
N ARG A 78 3.89 -16.37 8.97
CA ARG A 78 5.25 -16.87 8.69
C ARG A 78 6.32 -15.89 9.19
N THR A 79 6.07 -14.58 9.11
CA THR A 79 6.99 -13.58 9.64
C THR A 79 7.08 -13.66 11.18
N ILE A 80 5.94 -13.87 11.86
CA ILE A 80 5.89 -14.09 13.31
C ILE A 80 6.64 -15.37 13.68
N ASP A 81 6.36 -16.48 12.99
CA ASP A 81 6.96 -17.80 13.26
C ASP A 81 8.50 -17.79 13.11
N LEU A 82 9.01 -16.91 12.24
CA LEU A 82 10.46 -16.66 12.06
C LEU A 82 11.05 -15.65 13.06
N GLY A 83 10.28 -15.21 14.06
CA GLY A 83 10.72 -14.23 15.05
C GLY A 83 10.74 -12.78 14.53
N GLY A 84 10.11 -12.51 13.38
CA GLY A 84 10.07 -11.19 12.76
C GLY A 84 8.97 -10.27 13.29
N ALA A 85 8.13 -10.75 14.20
CA ALA A 85 7.11 -9.94 14.89
C ALA A 85 6.59 -10.67 16.12
N VAL A 86 5.85 -9.93 16.96
CA VAL A 86 5.13 -10.49 18.09
C VAL A 86 3.64 -10.29 17.85
N MET A 87 2.85 -11.34 18.08
CA MET A 87 1.39 -11.25 18.00
C MET A 87 0.86 -10.47 19.19
N PRO A 88 0.14 -9.36 19.00
CA PRO A 88 -0.48 -8.63 20.09
C PRO A 88 -1.65 -9.44 20.69
N LYS A 89 -2.05 -9.08 21.90
CA LYS A 89 -3.28 -9.61 22.50
C LYS A 89 -4.47 -8.99 21.76
N ILE A 90 -5.25 -9.85 21.10
CA ILE A 90 -6.49 -9.41 20.44
C ILE A 90 -7.60 -9.32 21.46
N SER A 91 -8.31 -8.20 21.47
CA SER A 91 -9.46 -7.91 22.34
C SER A 91 -10.72 -7.72 21.51
N PHE A 92 -11.86 -7.75 22.16
CA PHE A 92 -13.12 -7.42 21.49
C PHE A 92 -13.15 -5.94 21.05
N LYS A 93 -12.65 -5.04 21.91
CA LYS A 93 -12.60 -3.61 21.66
C LYS A 93 -11.31 -3.04 22.24
N PRO A 94 -10.27 -2.80 21.41
CA PRO A 94 -9.05 -2.16 21.88
C PRO A 94 -9.33 -0.70 22.28
N GLU A 95 -8.59 -0.19 23.26
CA GLU A 95 -8.66 1.23 23.63
C GLU A 95 -8.27 2.13 22.46
N ARG A 96 -7.28 1.68 21.70
CA ARG A 96 -6.74 2.37 20.52
C ARG A 96 -6.52 1.37 19.39
N HIS A 97 -6.80 1.76 18.16
CA HIS A 97 -6.62 0.88 17.00
C HIS A 97 -5.18 0.40 16.80
N TRP A 98 -4.19 1.12 17.31
CA TRP A 98 -2.77 0.71 17.21
C TRP A 98 -2.32 -0.28 18.30
N ASP A 99 -3.11 -0.56 19.30
CA ASP A 99 -2.77 -1.54 20.36
C ASP A 99 -2.74 -2.98 19.81
N GLU A 100 -3.43 -3.23 18.70
CA GLU A 100 -3.48 -4.52 18.02
C GLU A 100 -2.66 -4.56 16.72
N GLN A 101 -1.77 -3.59 16.49
CA GLN A 101 -0.89 -3.59 15.33
C GLN A 101 0.27 -4.57 15.48
N ILE A 102 0.59 -5.24 14.37
CA ILE A 102 1.70 -6.20 14.27
C ILE A 102 2.86 -5.51 13.57
N ASN A 103 3.92 -5.16 14.31
CA ASN A 103 5.11 -4.54 13.72
C ASN A 103 6.02 -5.61 13.13
N LEU A 104 6.07 -5.69 11.81
CA LEU A 104 6.84 -6.70 11.09
C LEU A 104 8.30 -6.28 10.90
N ASN A 105 9.24 -7.20 11.10
CA ASN A 105 10.61 -7.02 10.65
C ASN A 105 10.64 -7.00 9.11
N LYS A 106 11.05 -5.87 8.55
CA LYS A 106 11.01 -5.61 7.10
C LYS A 106 11.84 -6.61 6.29
N PHE A 107 13.01 -7.02 6.81
CA PHE A 107 13.87 -8.01 6.15
C PHE A 107 13.22 -9.39 6.09
N ILE A 108 12.75 -9.90 7.24
CA ILE A 108 12.10 -11.22 7.32
C ILE A 108 10.83 -11.23 6.47
N TYR A 109 10.01 -10.18 6.56
CA TYR A 109 8.79 -10.06 5.74
C TYR A 109 9.09 -10.06 4.25
N THR A 110 10.08 -9.29 3.79
CA THR A 110 10.52 -9.30 2.38
C THR A 110 10.94 -10.70 1.92
N ALA A 111 11.74 -11.41 2.74
CA ALA A 111 12.18 -12.77 2.42
C ALA A 111 10.99 -13.75 2.34
N VAL A 112 10.01 -13.62 3.24
CA VAL A 112 8.76 -14.39 3.20
C VAL A 112 7.99 -14.13 1.92
N LEU A 113 7.87 -12.87 1.47
CA LEU A 113 7.16 -12.53 0.24
C LEU A 113 7.81 -13.14 -1.00
N PHE A 114 9.15 -13.06 -1.12
CA PHE A 114 9.87 -13.72 -2.21
C PHE A 114 9.61 -15.23 -2.22
N LYS A 115 9.76 -15.88 -1.07
CA LYS A 115 9.54 -17.32 -0.93
C LYS A 115 8.11 -17.71 -1.30
N MET A 116 7.11 -16.93 -0.90
CA MET A 116 5.71 -17.20 -1.22
C MET A 116 5.40 -17.02 -2.72
N CYS A 117 6.05 -16.07 -3.39
CA CYS A 117 5.95 -15.92 -4.84
C CYS A 117 6.53 -17.13 -5.56
N ASP A 118 7.71 -17.61 -5.15
CA ASP A 118 8.35 -18.80 -5.72
C ASP A 118 7.49 -20.06 -5.49
N GLU A 119 6.99 -20.27 -4.26
CA GLU A 119 6.10 -21.39 -3.92
C GLU A 119 4.80 -21.41 -4.73
N ALA A 120 4.28 -20.23 -5.07
CA ALA A 120 3.08 -20.08 -5.93
C ALA A 120 3.38 -20.20 -7.43
N GLY A 121 4.65 -20.24 -7.84
CA GLY A 121 5.05 -20.29 -9.25
C GLY A 121 4.86 -18.95 -9.98
N VAL A 122 4.91 -17.83 -9.28
CA VAL A 122 4.84 -16.50 -9.87
C VAL A 122 6.15 -16.17 -10.59
N GLN A 123 6.09 -15.83 -11.87
CA GLN A 123 7.24 -15.29 -12.59
C GLN A 123 7.48 -13.85 -12.14
N LEU A 124 8.49 -13.61 -11.32
CA LEU A 124 8.81 -12.29 -10.78
C LEU A 124 9.92 -11.60 -11.60
N ILE A 125 9.72 -10.33 -11.96
CA ILE A 125 10.71 -9.47 -12.59
C ILE A 125 10.83 -8.17 -11.78
N CYS A 126 11.84 -8.08 -10.96
CA CYS A 126 12.23 -6.86 -10.24
C CYS A 126 13.08 -5.91 -11.11
N ASN A 127 13.26 -4.67 -10.65
CA ASN A 127 13.99 -3.62 -11.37
C ASN A 127 13.44 -3.38 -12.79
N SER A 128 12.14 -3.45 -12.92
CA SER A 128 11.44 -3.31 -14.19
C SER A 128 10.20 -2.43 -14.05
N MET A 129 10.03 -1.50 -14.96
CA MET A 129 8.90 -0.56 -14.98
C MET A 129 8.06 -0.75 -16.22
N VAL A 130 6.75 -0.63 -16.07
CA VAL A 130 5.85 -0.51 -17.21
C VAL A 130 6.08 0.81 -17.91
N SER A 131 6.21 0.76 -19.23
CA SER A 131 6.49 1.90 -20.12
C SER A 131 5.36 2.19 -21.09
N GLY A 132 4.39 1.29 -21.20
CA GLY A 132 3.21 1.46 -22.05
C GLY A 132 2.32 0.23 -22.04
N ILE A 133 1.09 0.42 -22.46
CA ILE A 133 0.10 -0.64 -22.61
C ILE A 133 -0.77 -0.38 -23.83
N THR A 134 -1.15 -1.44 -24.52
CA THR A 134 -2.17 -1.44 -25.59
C THR A 134 -3.16 -2.53 -25.28
N GLU A 135 -4.44 -2.18 -25.24
CA GLU A 135 -5.54 -3.10 -25.05
C GLU A 135 -6.15 -3.46 -26.40
N THR A 136 -6.38 -4.76 -26.64
CA THR A 136 -7.11 -5.30 -27.78
C THR A 136 -8.41 -5.95 -27.29
N ASP A 137 -9.26 -6.45 -28.19
CA ASP A 137 -10.47 -7.17 -27.78
C ASP A 137 -10.18 -8.52 -27.10
N LYS A 138 -8.95 -9.05 -27.20
CA LYS A 138 -8.60 -10.38 -26.69
C LYS A 138 -7.55 -10.37 -25.60
N ASP A 139 -6.63 -9.43 -25.66
CA ASP A 139 -5.43 -9.39 -24.81
C ASP A 139 -4.89 -7.99 -24.60
N LEU A 140 -3.89 -7.92 -23.75
CA LEU A 140 -3.11 -6.73 -23.43
C LEU A 140 -1.69 -6.94 -23.91
N LYS A 141 -1.10 -5.92 -24.55
CA LYS A 141 0.34 -5.83 -24.81
C LYS A 141 0.93 -4.77 -23.88
N ILE A 142 1.75 -5.20 -22.94
CA ILE A 142 2.39 -4.34 -21.95
C ILE A 142 3.86 -4.24 -22.28
N LEU A 143 4.36 -3.03 -22.46
CA LEU A 143 5.77 -2.75 -22.59
C LEU A 143 6.39 -2.52 -21.21
N ILE A 144 7.54 -3.15 -20.98
CA ILE A 144 8.34 -2.95 -19.76
C ILE A 144 9.76 -2.54 -20.12
N THR A 145 10.34 -1.71 -19.28
CA THR A 145 11.77 -1.39 -19.33
C THR A 145 12.49 -2.19 -18.26
N GLU A 146 13.37 -3.08 -18.71
CA GLU A 146 14.27 -3.90 -17.87
C GLU A 146 15.69 -3.30 -17.91
N LYS A 147 16.58 -3.78 -17.03
CA LYS A 147 18.00 -3.36 -17.04
C LYS A 147 18.70 -3.54 -18.38
N THR A 148 18.24 -4.47 -19.19
CA THR A 148 18.88 -4.84 -20.46
C THR A 148 18.18 -4.28 -21.70
N GLY A 149 17.14 -3.48 -21.53
CA GLY A 149 16.37 -2.87 -22.62
C GLY A 149 14.86 -3.08 -22.47
N MET A 150 14.14 -2.85 -23.55
CA MET A 150 12.69 -3.00 -23.55
C MET A 150 12.27 -4.43 -23.81
N SER A 151 11.26 -4.89 -23.09
CA SER A 151 10.62 -6.18 -23.27
C SER A 151 9.09 -6.01 -23.33
N SER A 152 8.37 -7.02 -23.79
CA SER A 152 6.92 -7.00 -23.87
C SER A 152 6.29 -8.18 -23.14
N ILE A 153 5.10 -7.97 -22.60
CA ILE A 153 4.26 -8.99 -21.99
C ILE A 153 2.94 -9.03 -22.77
N THR A 154 2.54 -10.19 -23.25
CA THR A 154 1.17 -10.42 -23.72
C THR A 154 0.41 -11.12 -22.61
N ALA A 155 -0.68 -10.52 -22.12
CA ALA A 155 -1.49 -11.06 -21.03
C ALA A 155 -2.99 -10.97 -21.34
N LYS A 156 -3.78 -11.90 -20.83
CA LYS A 156 -5.26 -11.85 -20.97
C LYS A 156 -5.87 -10.82 -20.05
N LYS A 157 -5.33 -10.69 -18.82
CA LYS A 157 -5.78 -9.74 -17.81
C LYS A 157 -4.59 -9.07 -17.16
N ALA A 158 -4.80 -7.84 -16.65
CA ALA A 158 -3.80 -7.13 -15.87
C ALA A 158 -4.38 -6.59 -14.56
N ILE A 159 -3.51 -6.41 -13.58
CA ILE A 159 -3.85 -5.80 -12.29
C ILE A 159 -2.90 -4.64 -12.04
N ASP A 160 -3.46 -3.42 -11.93
CA ASP A 160 -2.71 -2.27 -11.45
C ASP A 160 -2.62 -2.32 -9.92
N ALA A 161 -1.43 -2.59 -9.42
CA ALA A 161 -1.07 -2.54 -8.00
C ALA A 161 0.07 -1.55 -7.74
N THR A 162 0.24 -0.54 -8.61
CA THR A 162 1.30 0.47 -8.52
C THR A 162 1.11 1.43 -7.33
N GLY A 163 -0.10 1.47 -6.79
CA GLY A 163 -0.50 2.40 -5.72
C GLY A 163 -0.82 3.81 -6.20
N ASP A 164 -0.50 4.14 -7.45
CA ASP A 164 -0.70 5.46 -8.07
C ASP A 164 -1.62 5.39 -9.32
N ALA A 165 -2.18 4.20 -9.61
CA ALA A 165 -2.99 3.92 -10.82
C ALA A 165 -2.24 4.24 -12.13
N ASN A 166 -0.93 3.96 -12.18
CA ASN A 166 -0.11 4.30 -13.35
C ASN A 166 -0.48 3.49 -14.59
N LEU A 167 -0.74 2.17 -14.44
CA LEU A 167 -1.17 1.34 -15.56
C LEU A 167 -2.53 1.79 -16.09
N ILE A 168 -3.45 2.13 -15.20
CA ILE A 168 -4.80 2.62 -15.53
C ILE A 168 -4.72 3.90 -16.37
N GLN A 169 -3.87 4.86 -15.96
CA GLN A 169 -3.65 6.09 -16.71
C GLN A 169 -3.02 5.82 -18.08
N MET A 170 -2.02 4.92 -18.16
CA MET A 170 -1.37 4.55 -19.42
C MET A 170 -2.36 3.85 -20.37
N ALA A 171 -3.35 3.13 -19.85
CA ALA A 171 -4.40 2.49 -20.62
C ALA A 171 -5.52 3.46 -21.05
N GLY A 172 -5.48 4.72 -20.60
CA GLY A 172 -6.45 5.75 -20.98
C GLY A 172 -7.73 5.77 -20.13
N TYR A 173 -7.80 5.03 -19.03
CA TYR A 173 -8.93 5.08 -18.11
C TYR A 173 -8.85 6.29 -17.18
N GLU A 174 -10.02 6.72 -16.72
CA GLU A 174 -10.17 7.87 -15.83
C GLU A 174 -9.63 7.59 -14.42
N VAL A 175 -8.88 8.56 -13.90
CA VAL A 175 -8.42 8.57 -12.50
C VAL A 175 -8.90 9.84 -11.80
N ILE A 176 -9.15 9.70 -10.50
CA ILE A 176 -9.59 10.78 -9.63
C ILE A 176 -8.42 11.19 -8.74
N LYS A 177 -8.03 12.46 -8.81
CA LYS A 177 -6.98 13.05 -7.99
C LYS A 177 -7.57 14.03 -6.99
N GLY A 178 -7.20 13.90 -5.73
CA GLY A 178 -7.59 14.86 -4.69
C GLY A 178 -6.97 16.25 -4.92
N LYS A 179 -7.74 17.32 -4.70
CA LYS A 179 -7.23 18.71 -4.78
C LYS A 179 -6.14 19.00 -3.74
N LYS A 180 -6.26 18.41 -2.55
CA LYS A 180 -5.26 18.44 -1.47
C LYS A 180 -4.97 16.99 -1.09
N GLN A 181 -3.74 16.56 -1.30
CA GLN A 181 -3.29 15.23 -0.93
C GLN A 181 -2.85 15.18 0.54
N GLN A 182 -3.02 14.04 1.17
CA GLN A 182 -2.52 13.82 2.53
C GLN A 182 -0.99 13.94 2.55
N PRO A 183 -0.39 14.47 3.65
CA PRO A 183 1.06 14.58 3.75
C PRO A 183 1.75 13.22 3.63
N ALA A 184 2.94 13.22 3.09
CA ALA A 184 3.84 12.07 3.01
C ALA A 184 4.77 12.03 4.22
N THR A 185 5.46 10.89 4.43
CA THR A 185 6.45 10.73 5.51
C THR A 185 7.63 9.89 5.02
N LEU A 186 8.85 10.37 5.24
CA LEU A 186 10.07 9.58 5.07
C LEU A 186 10.37 8.87 6.39
N GLN A 187 10.12 7.56 6.45
CA GLN A 187 10.33 6.77 7.65
C GLN A 187 11.84 6.65 7.96
N ASN A 188 12.17 6.79 9.22
CA ASN A 188 13.54 6.70 9.72
C ASN A 188 13.55 6.20 11.16
N HIS A 189 14.75 5.96 11.69
CA HIS A 189 14.98 5.67 13.10
C HIS A 189 16.19 6.47 13.58
N ILE A 190 16.09 7.03 14.77
CA ILE A 190 17.16 7.79 15.43
C ILE A 190 17.52 7.14 16.77
N SER A 191 18.80 7.16 17.09
CA SER A 191 19.37 6.60 18.33
C SER A 191 20.52 7.44 18.84
N GLY A 192 21.30 6.93 19.81
CA GLY A 192 22.49 7.58 20.32
C GLY A 192 22.22 8.68 21.37
N TYR A 193 21.03 8.67 21.99
CA TYR A 193 20.66 9.61 23.06
C TYR A 193 19.72 8.96 24.08
N SER A 194 19.59 9.60 25.25
CA SER A 194 18.58 9.30 26.25
C SER A 194 17.71 10.53 26.52
N MET A 195 16.45 10.33 26.88
CA MET A 195 15.52 11.44 27.22
C MET A 195 15.98 12.27 28.42
N ASN A 196 16.94 11.78 29.22
CA ASN A 196 17.51 12.48 30.34
C ASN A 196 18.76 13.31 29.98
N ASP A 197 19.27 13.20 28.74
CA ASP A 197 20.56 13.79 28.36
C ASP A 197 20.44 15.25 27.93
N PHE A 198 19.23 15.74 27.64
CA PHE A 198 18.98 17.07 27.09
C PHE A 198 17.86 17.83 27.83
N SER A 199 17.79 19.13 27.60
CA SER A 199 16.72 19.97 28.11
C SER A 199 15.66 20.27 27.10
N GLU A 200 14.40 19.88 27.36
CA GLU A 200 13.26 20.23 26.52
C GLU A 200 13.11 21.76 26.35
N ASN A 201 13.41 22.53 27.41
CA ASN A 201 13.33 24.00 27.36
C ASN A 201 14.40 24.59 26.42
N GLU A 202 15.62 24.02 26.39
CA GLU A 202 16.64 24.43 25.43
C GLU A 202 16.20 24.20 23.98
N ILE A 203 15.59 23.04 23.70
CA ILE A 203 15.03 22.75 22.38
C ILE A 203 14.00 23.80 21.98
N ARG A 204 13.06 24.16 22.88
CA ARG A 204 12.02 25.16 22.59
C ARG A 204 12.63 26.55 22.32
N LEU A 205 13.59 26.98 23.15
CA LEU A 205 14.23 28.28 23.01
C LEU A 205 15.06 28.40 21.73
N LYS A 206 15.79 27.36 21.38
CA LYS A 206 16.58 27.33 20.13
C LYS A 206 15.68 27.20 18.91
N PHE A 207 14.66 26.33 18.97
CA PHE A 207 13.69 26.14 17.86
C PHE A 207 13.02 27.47 17.48
N ALA A 208 12.64 28.29 18.44
CA ALA A 208 12.01 29.59 18.19
C ALA A 208 12.88 30.59 17.40
N LYS A 209 14.19 30.32 17.30
CA LYS A 209 15.16 31.14 16.54
C LYS A 209 15.46 30.58 15.17
N GLU A 210 14.98 29.35 14.87
CA GLU A 210 15.20 28.68 13.62
C GLU A 210 14.09 28.95 12.61
N ASN A 211 14.44 29.01 11.34
CA ASN A 211 13.47 29.14 10.25
C ASN A 211 13.01 27.76 9.77
N PHE A 212 12.23 27.06 10.59
CA PHE A 212 11.58 25.81 10.21
C PHE A 212 10.29 26.07 9.44
N PRO A 213 9.79 25.10 8.63
CA PRO A 213 8.47 25.17 8.03
C PRO A 213 7.38 25.33 9.11
N GLU A 214 6.33 26.10 8.80
CA GLU A 214 5.22 26.39 9.74
C GLU A 214 4.52 25.15 10.30
N TYR A 215 4.53 24.04 9.57
CA TYR A 215 3.94 22.77 9.99
C TYR A 215 4.79 21.96 10.97
N LEU A 216 6.02 22.38 11.25
CA LEU A 216 6.90 21.77 12.25
C LEU A 216 6.95 22.65 13.50
N THR A 217 6.73 22.04 14.66
CA THR A 217 6.75 22.72 15.96
C THR A 217 7.80 22.12 16.89
N ALA A 218 8.18 22.84 17.95
CA ALA A 218 9.04 22.28 18.98
C ALA A 218 8.43 21.05 19.66
N ASP A 219 7.10 20.98 19.78
CA ASP A 219 6.41 19.80 20.32
C ASP A 219 6.53 18.59 19.40
N ASN A 220 6.50 18.79 18.08
CA ASN A 220 6.79 17.72 17.13
C ASN A 220 8.22 17.19 17.32
N ILE A 221 9.21 18.06 17.47
CA ILE A 221 10.61 17.67 17.73
C ILE A 221 10.74 16.83 19.01
N LEU A 222 10.11 17.27 20.10
CA LEU A 222 10.11 16.54 21.36
C LEU A 222 9.40 15.19 21.25
N HIS A 223 8.30 15.15 20.50
CA HIS A 223 7.61 13.91 20.20
C HIS A 223 8.50 12.94 19.40
N PHE A 224 9.21 13.42 18.38
CA PHE A 224 10.14 12.62 17.58
C PHE A 224 11.24 11.98 18.44
N LEU A 225 11.80 12.71 19.36
CA LEU A 225 12.80 12.18 20.30
C LEU A 225 12.19 11.09 21.21
N ARG A 226 10.94 11.26 21.66
CA ARG A 226 10.26 10.25 22.50
C ARG A 226 9.97 8.95 21.75
N ILE A 227 9.66 9.02 20.45
CA ILE A 227 9.36 7.83 19.64
C ILE A 227 10.57 7.27 18.88
N GLY A 228 11.73 7.92 18.95
CA GLY A 228 12.95 7.51 18.23
C GLY A 228 12.87 7.63 16.71
N LYS A 229 12.06 8.59 16.17
CA LYS A 229 11.84 8.78 14.74
C LYS A 229 11.61 10.25 14.42
N LEU A 230 12.15 10.74 13.31
CA LEU A 230 11.81 12.07 12.77
C LEU A 230 10.59 11.93 11.85
N ASP A 231 9.42 11.70 12.43
CA ASP A 231 8.18 11.35 11.72
C ASP A 231 7.42 12.61 11.24
N MET A 232 8.05 13.35 10.33
CA MET A 232 7.53 14.61 9.80
C MET A 232 6.45 14.40 8.75
N HIS A 233 5.36 15.16 8.84
CA HIS A 233 4.41 15.33 7.74
C HIS A 233 5.01 16.27 6.68
N ILE A 234 5.29 15.72 5.50
CA ILE A 234 5.83 16.48 4.36
C ILE A 234 4.68 16.80 3.40
N PRO A 235 4.47 18.08 3.03
CA PRO A 235 3.47 18.42 2.02
C PRO A 235 3.66 17.59 0.76
N CYS A 236 2.58 16.97 0.28
CA CYS A 236 2.63 16.07 -0.86
C CYS A 236 1.69 16.57 -1.95
N SER A 237 2.21 16.66 -3.17
CA SER A 237 1.43 16.93 -4.36
C SER A 237 2.09 16.27 -5.57
N ASN A 238 1.28 15.73 -6.48
CA ASN A 238 1.76 15.12 -7.73
C ASN A 238 2.77 13.96 -7.55
N ALA A 239 2.73 13.23 -6.41
CA ALA A 239 3.62 12.09 -6.17
C ALA A 239 3.39 10.91 -7.14
N ASP A 240 2.31 10.96 -7.92
CA ASP A 240 1.99 10.08 -9.05
C ASP A 240 2.85 10.34 -10.29
N THR A 241 3.60 11.45 -10.33
CA THR A 241 4.54 11.79 -11.40
C THR A 241 5.99 11.68 -10.95
N SER A 242 6.91 11.37 -11.89
CA SER A 242 8.35 11.31 -11.57
C SER A 242 8.89 12.65 -11.06
N GLN A 243 8.42 13.77 -11.63
CA GLN A 243 8.84 15.10 -11.18
C GLN A 243 8.35 15.41 -9.76
N GLY A 244 7.05 15.15 -9.49
CA GLY A 244 6.45 15.38 -8.16
C GLY A 244 7.08 14.47 -7.10
N LYS A 245 7.30 13.18 -7.42
CA LYS A 245 7.97 12.25 -6.51
C LYS A 245 9.41 12.69 -6.23
N THR A 246 10.16 13.14 -7.25
CA THR A 246 11.53 13.66 -7.07
C THR A 246 11.56 14.91 -6.17
N ALA A 247 10.61 15.83 -6.37
CA ALA A 247 10.49 17.02 -5.53
C ALA A 247 10.19 16.65 -4.07
N LEU A 248 9.27 15.70 -3.86
CA LEU A 248 8.92 15.18 -2.54
C LEU A 248 10.14 14.54 -1.84
N GLU A 249 10.91 13.69 -2.54
CA GLU A 249 12.11 13.07 -1.97
C GLU A 249 13.13 14.13 -1.53
N LYS A 250 13.45 15.08 -2.41
CA LYS A 250 14.37 16.18 -2.06
C LYS A 250 13.91 16.95 -0.84
N GLN A 251 12.64 17.33 -0.78
CA GLN A 251 12.07 18.06 0.36
C GLN A 251 12.14 17.23 1.65
N SER A 252 11.84 15.93 1.58
CA SER A 252 11.90 15.03 2.72
C SER A 252 13.32 14.93 3.30
N TYR A 253 14.31 14.68 2.45
CA TYR A 253 15.70 14.58 2.87
C TYR A 253 16.24 15.92 3.39
N PHE A 254 15.94 17.05 2.74
CA PHE A 254 16.42 18.36 3.19
C PHE A 254 15.81 18.76 4.53
N ASN A 255 14.53 18.54 4.72
CA ASN A 255 13.87 18.81 6.01
C ASN A 255 14.42 17.92 7.13
N MET A 256 14.61 16.62 6.83
CA MET A 256 15.21 15.70 7.79
C MET A 256 16.63 16.11 8.17
N LEU A 257 17.47 16.45 7.20
CA LEU A 257 18.83 16.91 7.44
C LEU A 257 18.83 18.18 8.30
N LYS A 258 17.94 19.14 8.03
CA LYS A 258 17.83 20.37 8.80
C LYS A 258 17.46 20.10 10.26
N VAL A 259 16.47 19.22 10.51
CA VAL A 259 16.08 18.81 11.86
C VAL A 259 17.21 18.05 12.55
N TYR A 260 17.86 17.14 11.85
CA TYR A 260 19.01 16.39 12.38
C TYR A 260 20.14 17.33 12.81
N MET A 261 20.54 18.29 11.98
CA MET A 261 21.58 19.26 12.30
C MET A 261 21.19 20.16 13.50
N PHE A 262 19.94 20.57 13.56
CA PHE A 262 19.39 21.30 14.71
C PHE A 262 19.51 20.47 16.00
N LEU A 263 19.08 19.20 15.98
CA LEU A 263 19.16 18.32 17.14
C LEU A 263 20.61 18.09 17.58
N LYS A 264 21.53 17.89 16.65
CA LYS A 264 22.97 17.76 16.94
C LYS A 264 23.58 19.02 17.61
N SER A 265 22.97 20.19 17.46
CA SER A 265 23.38 21.44 18.12
C SER A 265 22.89 21.57 19.56
N ILE A 266 22.03 20.68 20.03
CA ILE A 266 21.49 20.66 21.38
C ILE A 266 22.46 19.91 22.30
N LYS A 267 22.77 20.49 23.47
CA LYS A 267 23.61 19.84 24.46
C LYS A 267 22.97 18.51 24.91
N GLY A 268 23.75 17.44 24.87
CA GLY A 268 23.30 16.07 25.19
C GLY A 268 22.73 15.28 24.01
N LEU A 269 22.61 15.90 22.81
CA LEU A 269 22.22 15.22 21.56
C LEU A 269 23.37 15.13 20.54
N GLU A 270 24.62 15.38 20.97
CA GLU A 270 25.79 15.35 20.07
C GLU A 270 26.03 13.99 19.44
N ASN A 271 25.63 12.91 20.12
CA ASN A 271 25.78 11.53 19.65
C ASN A 271 24.53 10.98 18.94
N LEU A 272 23.49 11.83 18.75
CA LEU A 272 22.30 11.41 18.01
C LEU A 272 22.68 10.99 16.59
N GLU A 273 22.17 9.84 16.14
CA GLU A 273 22.41 9.28 14.81
C GLU A 273 21.10 8.89 14.13
N ILE A 274 21.09 8.95 12.80
CA ILE A 274 20.04 8.34 11.98
C ILE A 274 20.57 6.97 11.55
N ASP A 275 20.13 5.90 12.20
CA ASP A 275 20.61 4.54 11.97
C ASP A 275 19.79 3.78 10.91
N TYR A 276 18.64 4.31 10.54
CA TYR A 276 17.82 3.80 9.46
C TYR A 276 17.09 4.93 8.73
N THR A 277 17.01 4.85 7.41
CA THR A 277 16.14 5.66 6.57
C THR A 277 15.50 4.78 5.51
N ALA A 278 14.20 4.95 5.29
CA ALA A 278 13.50 4.24 4.21
C ALA A 278 14.05 4.62 2.84
N ALA A 279 13.98 3.69 1.89
CA ALA A 279 14.49 3.89 0.53
C ALA A 279 13.68 4.93 -0.27
N GLU A 280 12.43 5.14 0.11
CA GLU A 280 11.55 6.14 -0.51
C GLU A 280 10.55 6.72 0.51
N THR A 281 10.15 7.97 0.29
CA THR A 281 9.11 8.64 1.07
C THR A 281 7.77 7.95 0.86
N GLY A 282 7.13 7.54 1.95
CA GLY A 282 5.81 6.92 1.96
C GLY A 282 4.72 7.93 1.59
N VAL A 283 3.96 7.61 0.55
CA VAL A 283 2.86 8.43 0.04
C VAL A 283 1.54 7.83 0.48
N ARG A 284 0.73 8.62 1.20
CA ARG A 284 -0.57 8.18 1.70
C ARG A 284 -1.65 8.18 0.62
N GLU A 285 -1.60 9.17 -0.27
CA GLU A 285 -2.61 9.40 -1.29
C GLU A 285 -1.97 9.91 -2.58
N SER A 286 -2.49 9.41 -3.72
CA SER A 286 -2.20 9.91 -5.06
C SER A 286 -3.47 9.83 -5.89
N ASN A 287 -3.49 9.05 -6.97
CA ASN A 287 -4.68 8.81 -7.77
C ASN A 287 -5.50 7.63 -7.25
N ARG A 288 -6.81 7.70 -7.47
CA ARG A 288 -7.77 6.59 -7.36
C ARG A 288 -8.44 6.38 -8.71
N ILE A 289 -8.84 5.17 -9.01
CA ILE A 289 -9.59 4.91 -10.24
C ILE A 289 -11.02 5.48 -10.15
N ALA A 290 -11.59 5.90 -11.27
CA ALA A 290 -13.03 6.01 -11.44
C ALA A 290 -13.56 4.58 -11.68
N GLY A 291 -14.07 3.94 -10.63
CA GLY A 291 -14.50 2.54 -10.67
C GLY A 291 -15.97 2.36 -11.02
N GLU A 292 -16.38 1.10 -11.29
CA GLU A 292 -17.78 0.72 -11.47
C GLU A 292 -18.62 1.02 -10.21
N LYS A 293 -18.00 0.95 -9.02
CA LYS A 293 -18.53 1.41 -7.74
C LYS A 293 -17.50 2.29 -7.05
N THR A 294 -17.96 3.30 -6.32
CA THR A 294 -17.11 4.18 -5.50
C THR A 294 -17.52 4.04 -4.05
N ILE A 295 -16.58 3.67 -3.19
CA ILE A 295 -16.81 3.55 -1.75
C ILE A 295 -16.87 4.94 -1.14
N THR A 296 -17.97 5.28 -0.48
CA THR A 296 -18.10 6.53 0.27
C THR A 296 -17.75 6.35 1.75
N ALA A 297 -17.35 7.44 2.39
CA ALA A 297 -17.11 7.45 3.84
C ALA A 297 -18.32 7.00 4.64
N GLU A 298 -19.52 7.35 4.21
CA GLU A 298 -20.76 7.00 4.87
C GLU A 298 -21.04 5.49 4.78
N GLU A 299 -20.94 4.92 3.58
CA GLU A 299 -21.11 3.48 3.37
C GLU A 299 -20.06 2.67 4.14
N TYR A 300 -18.80 3.12 4.11
CA TYR A 300 -17.69 2.47 4.81
C TYR A 300 -17.92 2.44 6.33
N ILE A 301 -18.20 3.60 6.94
CA ILE A 301 -18.29 3.72 8.39
C ILE A 301 -19.52 3.04 8.97
N ASN A 302 -20.60 2.93 8.17
CA ASN A 302 -21.84 2.28 8.56
C ASN A 302 -21.89 0.78 8.18
N GLY A 303 -20.81 0.24 7.59
CA GLY A 303 -20.72 -1.18 7.23
C GLY A 303 -21.70 -1.61 6.15
N PHE A 304 -21.96 -0.74 5.16
CA PHE A 304 -22.88 -1.03 4.07
C PHE A 304 -22.57 -2.38 3.42
N LEU A 305 -23.59 -3.23 3.25
CA LEU A 305 -23.45 -4.52 2.61
C LEU A 305 -23.67 -4.38 1.11
N TYR A 306 -22.59 -4.56 0.35
CA TYR A 306 -22.67 -4.62 -1.10
C TYR A 306 -22.96 -6.06 -1.56
N ASP A 307 -23.74 -6.21 -2.62
CA ASP A 307 -24.06 -7.52 -3.23
C ASP A 307 -22.80 -8.21 -3.79
N ASP A 308 -21.73 -7.45 -4.01
CA ASP A 308 -20.46 -7.91 -4.56
C ASP A 308 -19.27 -7.71 -3.61
N SER A 309 -19.49 -7.78 -2.30
CA SER A 309 -18.43 -7.63 -1.29
C SER A 309 -17.31 -8.67 -1.45
N VAL A 310 -16.05 -8.28 -1.46
CA VAL A 310 -14.89 -9.17 -1.67
C VAL A 310 -13.93 -9.26 -0.50
N CYS A 311 -13.96 -8.31 0.41
CA CYS A 311 -13.21 -8.35 1.67
C CYS A 311 -13.80 -7.38 2.70
N TYR A 312 -13.44 -7.61 3.97
CA TYR A 312 -13.67 -6.67 5.05
C TYR A 312 -12.56 -5.62 5.14
N ALA A 313 -12.87 -4.50 5.80
CA ALA A 313 -11.94 -3.46 6.16
C ALA A 313 -12.30 -2.88 7.52
N PHE A 314 -11.34 -2.85 8.44
CA PHE A 314 -11.56 -2.34 9.79
C PHE A 314 -10.37 -1.48 10.23
N TYR A 315 -10.39 -0.26 9.79
CA TYR A 315 -9.48 0.79 10.24
C TYR A 315 -10.31 2.07 10.34
N PRO A 316 -10.08 2.94 11.32
CA PRO A 316 -10.81 4.20 11.37
C PRO A 316 -10.57 5.02 10.10
N ILE A 317 -11.50 5.86 9.72
CA ILE A 317 -11.19 6.96 8.82
C ILE A 317 -10.08 7.75 9.50
N ASP A 318 -8.91 7.86 8.85
CA ASP A 318 -7.68 8.38 9.43
C ASP A 318 -7.04 9.37 8.45
N LEU A 319 -7.70 10.52 8.34
CA LEU A 319 -7.28 11.56 7.40
C LEU A 319 -6.16 12.41 8.02
N HIS A 320 -4.94 12.22 7.54
CA HIS A 320 -3.80 13.05 7.90
C HIS A 320 -3.91 14.43 7.23
N VAL A 321 -3.75 15.46 8.03
CA VAL A 321 -3.65 16.86 7.59
C VAL A 321 -2.37 17.45 8.16
N MET A 322 -1.94 18.62 7.69
CA MET A 322 -0.67 19.20 8.11
C MET A 322 -0.60 19.50 9.60
N ASP A 323 -1.73 19.80 10.21
CA ASP A 323 -1.90 20.17 11.63
C ASP A 323 -2.43 19.04 12.52
N GLY A 324 -2.46 17.78 12.02
CA GLY A 324 -2.89 16.64 12.82
C GLY A 324 -3.56 15.52 12.05
N ILE A 325 -4.44 14.79 12.72
CA ILE A 325 -5.19 13.63 12.17
C ILE A 325 -6.66 13.78 12.52
N LYS A 326 -7.53 13.62 11.52
CA LYS A 326 -9.00 13.55 11.71
C LYS A 326 -9.43 12.11 11.67
N GLN A 327 -9.94 11.61 12.80
CA GLN A 327 -10.35 10.21 12.95
C GLN A 327 -11.86 10.07 13.13
N LYS A 328 -12.43 9.00 12.53
CA LYS A 328 -13.80 8.55 12.78
C LYS A 328 -13.81 7.03 12.83
N TYR A 329 -14.33 6.48 13.91
CA TYR A 329 -14.38 5.04 14.19
C TYR A 329 -15.72 4.44 13.78
N HIS A 330 -15.72 3.14 13.47
CA HIS A 330 -16.94 2.35 13.32
C HIS A 330 -17.71 2.28 14.65
N SER A 331 -19.01 2.16 14.54
CA SER A 331 -19.85 1.78 15.69
C SER A 331 -19.55 0.34 16.09
N GLU A 332 -19.91 -0.04 17.31
CA GLU A 332 -19.69 -1.39 17.84
C GLU A 332 -20.35 -2.44 16.94
N ASN A 333 -19.66 -3.55 16.70
CA ASN A 333 -20.06 -4.65 15.80
C ASN A 333 -20.19 -4.27 14.31
N VAL A 334 -19.80 -3.05 13.91
CA VAL A 334 -19.78 -2.64 12.51
C VAL A 334 -18.40 -2.85 11.91
N VAL A 335 -18.34 -3.36 10.69
CA VAL A 335 -17.11 -3.56 9.89
C VAL A 335 -17.38 -3.07 8.48
N GLY A 336 -16.46 -2.28 7.94
CA GLY A 336 -16.51 -1.84 6.55
C GLY A 336 -16.34 -3.01 5.58
N LYS A 337 -16.88 -2.87 4.37
CA LYS A 337 -16.80 -3.86 3.31
C LYS A 337 -16.35 -3.20 2.01
N ILE A 338 -15.69 -3.97 1.16
CA ILE A 338 -15.16 -3.50 -0.12
C ILE A 338 -15.91 -4.23 -1.24
N PRO A 339 -16.61 -3.53 -2.14
CA PRO A 339 -17.27 -4.15 -3.29
C PRO A 339 -16.28 -4.48 -4.39
N TYR A 340 -16.52 -5.53 -5.15
CA TYR A 340 -15.74 -5.91 -6.33
C TYR A 340 -15.70 -4.78 -7.36
N GLY A 341 -16.83 -4.09 -7.59
CA GLY A 341 -16.90 -2.96 -8.51
C GLY A 341 -15.95 -1.80 -8.20
N ALA A 342 -15.45 -1.68 -6.96
CA ALA A 342 -14.44 -0.67 -6.62
C ALA A 342 -13.03 -1.02 -7.13
N LEU A 343 -12.81 -2.26 -7.54
CA LEU A 343 -11.55 -2.75 -8.11
C LEU A 343 -11.54 -2.68 -9.65
N ILE A 344 -12.67 -2.37 -10.29
CA ILE A 344 -12.82 -2.36 -11.75
C ILE A 344 -12.85 -0.92 -12.23
N PRO A 345 -11.87 -0.45 -13.03
CA PRO A 345 -12.00 0.83 -13.71
C PRO A 345 -13.24 0.84 -14.60
N LYS A 346 -13.98 1.92 -14.59
CA LYS A 346 -15.23 2.04 -15.35
C LYS A 346 -15.04 1.67 -16.82
N ASN A 347 -15.87 0.78 -17.32
CA ASN A 347 -15.82 0.20 -18.67
C ASN A 347 -14.59 -0.67 -18.97
N SER A 348 -13.79 -1.07 -17.99
CA SER A 348 -12.65 -1.95 -18.23
C SER A 348 -13.09 -3.38 -18.52
N LYS A 349 -12.50 -4.00 -19.57
CA LYS A 349 -12.70 -5.39 -19.94
C LYS A 349 -11.61 -6.32 -19.39
N HIS A 350 -10.38 -5.81 -19.28
CA HIS A 350 -9.20 -6.64 -19.02
C HIS A 350 -8.39 -6.21 -17.80
N ILE A 351 -8.62 -5.00 -17.25
CA ILE A 351 -7.77 -4.44 -16.22
C ILE A 351 -8.53 -4.27 -14.92
N LEU A 352 -7.91 -4.71 -13.82
CA LEU A 352 -8.35 -4.51 -12.45
C LEU A 352 -7.37 -3.59 -11.72
N CYS A 353 -7.79 -3.05 -10.60
CA CYS A 353 -6.97 -2.27 -9.69
C CYS A 353 -6.99 -2.89 -8.29
N ALA A 354 -5.90 -2.82 -7.54
CA ALA A 354 -5.84 -3.29 -6.16
C ALA A 354 -5.00 -2.35 -5.28
N GLY A 355 -5.33 -2.30 -3.99
CA GLY A 355 -4.59 -1.50 -3.02
C GLY A 355 -5.07 -0.06 -2.92
N ARG A 356 -4.15 0.87 -2.65
CA ARG A 356 -4.43 2.28 -2.33
C ARG A 356 -5.26 3.02 -3.38
N CYS A 357 -5.16 2.63 -4.64
CA CYS A 357 -5.77 3.32 -5.77
C CYS A 357 -7.16 2.81 -6.18
N ILE A 358 -7.78 1.90 -5.42
CA ILE A 358 -9.17 1.48 -5.69
C ILE A 358 -10.15 2.64 -5.54
N SER A 359 -11.34 2.51 -6.14
CA SER A 359 -12.34 3.57 -6.22
C SER A 359 -12.98 3.89 -4.87
N SER A 360 -12.79 5.11 -4.40
CA SER A 360 -13.34 5.61 -3.14
C SER A 360 -13.34 7.12 -3.07
N ASP A 361 -14.09 7.71 -2.14
CA ASP A 361 -13.88 9.09 -1.75
C ASP A 361 -12.59 9.25 -0.90
N ILE A 362 -12.17 10.48 -0.63
CA ILE A 362 -10.91 10.75 0.10
C ILE A 362 -10.94 10.25 1.55
N TYR A 363 -12.10 10.31 2.19
CA TYR A 363 -12.25 9.89 3.59
C TYR A 363 -12.25 8.36 3.70
N ALA A 364 -13.04 7.67 2.87
CA ALA A 364 -12.99 6.21 2.81
C ALA A 364 -11.58 5.73 2.43
N ASN A 365 -10.91 6.39 1.46
CA ASN A 365 -9.54 6.08 1.08
C ASN A 365 -8.58 6.11 2.27
N SER A 366 -8.71 7.09 3.17
CA SER A 366 -7.83 7.20 4.33
C SER A 366 -7.87 5.98 5.26
N ALA A 367 -8.96 5.22 5.24
CA ALA A 367 -9.13 3.98 5.99
C ALA A 367 -8.73 2.73 5.17
N ILE A 368 -9.19 2.64 3.91
CA ILE A 368 -9.02 1.42 3.11
C ILE A 368 -7.67 1.31 2.42
N ARG A 369 -6.84 2.37 2.44
CA ARG A 369 -5.46 2.36 1.93
C ARG A 369 -4.48 1.63 2.85
N VAL A 370 -4.89 1.26 4.07
CA VAL A 370 -3.99 0.52 4.98
C VAL A 370 -3.68 -0.86 4.43
N GLU A 371 -2.51 -1.34 4.78
CA GLU A 371 -1.87 -2.47 4.11
C GLU A 371 -2.68 -3.76 4.18
N ALA A 372 -3.31 -4.09 5.31
CA ALA A 372 -4.13 -5.30 5.44
C ALA A 372 -5.31 -5.31 4.43
N VAL A 373 -5.98 -4.17 4.27
CA VAL A 373 -7.06 -4.00 3.28
C VAL A 373 -6.48 -4.06 1.86
N CYS A 374 -5.32 -3.42 1.62
CA CYS A 374 -4.63 -3.50 0.34
C CYS A 374 -4.26 -4.95 -0.02
N MET A 375 -3.78 -5.75 0.94
CA MET A 375 -3.50 -7.18 0.75
C MET A 375 -4.77 -7.94 0.38
N ALA A 376 -5.88 -7.70 1.10
CA ALA A 376 -7.15 -8.38 0.86
C ALA A 376 -7.76 -8.02 -0.51
N THR A 377 -7.70 -6.75 -0.92
CA THR A 377 -8.10 -6.33 -2.27
C THR A 377 -7.20 -6.92 -3.35
N GLY A 378 -5.90 -7.09 -3.06
CA GLY A 378 -4.97 -7.82 -3.91
C GLY A 378 -5.40 -9.26 -4.15
N GLN A 379 -5.73 -9.99 -3.07
CA GLN A 379 -6.26 -11.36 -3.18
C GLN A 379 -7.50 -11.43 -4.07
N ALA A 380 -8.44 -10.51 -3.87
CA ALA A 380 -9.68 -10.45 -4.63
C ALA A 380 -9.43 -10.18 -6.12
N ALA A 381 -8.60 -9.19 -6.44
CA ALA A 381 -8.23 -8.87 -7.81
C ALA A 381 -7.49 -10.04 -8.48
N GLY A 382 -6.60 -10.73 -7.76
CA GLY A 382 -5.87 -11.90 -8.26
C GLY A 382 -6.79 -13.05 -8.65
N CYS A 383 -7.69 -13.44 -7.75
CA CYS A 383 -8.70 -14.48 -8.03
C CYS A 383 -9.60 -14.08 -9.21
N ALA A 384 -10.08 -12.83 -9.24
CA ALA A 384 -10.96 -12.34 -10.29
C ALA A 384 -10.27 -12.33 -11.66
N ALA A 385 -9.02 -11.84 -11.74
CA ALA A 385 -8.25 -11.83 -12.98
C ALA A 385 -8.01 -13.25 -13.51
N ALA A 386 -7.64 -14.19 -12.63
CA ALA A 386 -7.42 -15.59 -13.01
C ALA A 386 -8.69 -16.24 -13.55
N LEU A 387 -9.82 -16.10 -12.86
CA LEU A 387 -11.11 -16.64 -13.30
C LEU A 387 -11.54 -16.03 -14.62
N SER A 388 -11.44 -14.72 -14.79
CA SER A 388 -11.79 -14.01 -16.02
C SER A 388 -10.87 -14.42 -17.19
N ALA A 389 -9.58 -14.68 -16.93
CA ALA A 389 -8.64 -15.16 -17.94
C ALA A 389 -8.96 -16.60 -18.39
N HIS A 390 -9.34 -17.49 -17.45
CA HIS A 390 -9.69 -18.87 -17.75
C HIS A 390 -11.03 -19.01 -18.51
N THR A 391 -12.01 -18.19 -18.15
CA THR A 391 -13.33 -18.22 -18.78
C THR A 391 -13.41 -17.33 -20.03
N ASN A 392 -12.34 -16.60 -20.33
CA ASN A 392 -12.29 -15.62 -21.42
C ASN A 392 -13.45 -14.62 -21.37
N THR A 393 -13.76 -14.11 -20.15
CA THR A 393 -14.81 -13.12 -19.90
C THR A 393 -14.21 -11.78 -19.51
N ASP A 394 -14.95 -10.70 -19.73
CA ASP A 394 -14.58 -9.38 -19.22
C ASP A 394 -14.58 -9.40 -17.70
N VAL A 395 -13.69 -8.63 -17.07
CA VAL A 395 -13.60 -8.55 -15.60
C VAL A 395 -14.91 -8.10 -14.97
N VAL A 396 -15.64 -7.19 -15.61
CA VAL A 396 -16.94 -6.69 -15.15
C VAL A 396 -18.05 -7.74 -15.25
N ALA A 397 -17.91 -8.71 -16.15
CA ALA A 397 -18.89 -9.77 -16.37
C ALA A 397 -18.66 -11.02 -15.50
N LEU A 398 -17.62 -11.04 -14.68
CA LEU A 398 -17.31 -12.16 -13.80
C LEU A 398 -18.46 -12.39 -12.82
N LYS A 399 -18.96 -13.62 -12.74
CA LYS A 399 -20.01 -13.99 -11.78
C LYS A 399 -19.48 -13.95 -10.36
N TYR A 400 -20.08 -13.14 -9.52
CA TYR A 400 -19.66 -12.90 -8.14
C TYR A 400 -19.56 -14.19 -7.30
N ASN A 401 -20.51 -15.12 -7.43
CA ASN A 401 -20.47 -16.39 -6.71
C ASN A 401 -19.20 -17.21 -7.03
N LYS A 402 -18.70 -17.16 -8.27
CA LYS A 402 -17.45 -17.82 -8.66
C LYS A 402 -16.22 -17.16 -8.02
N LEU A 403 -16.26 -15.85 -7.89
CA LEU A 403 -15.21 -15.12 -7.16
C LEU A 403 -15.21 -15.50 -5.67
N CYS A 404 -16.38 -15.55 -5.02
CA CYS A 404 -16.49 -15.98 -3.62
C CYS A 404 -16.00 -17.43 -3.41
N GLU A 405 -16.34 -18.36 -4.30
CA GLU A 405 -15.82 -19.73 -4.26
C GLU A 405 -14.28 -19.77 -4.33
N ALA A 406 -13.68 -18.98 -5.22
CA ALA A 406 -12.22 -18.89 -5.34
C ALA A 406 -11.56 -18.25 -4.10
N LEU A 407 -12.15 -17.19 -3.56
CA LEU A 407 -11.69 -16.55 -2.33
C LEU A 407 -11.73 -17.52 -1.14
N LYS A 408 -12.82 -18.25 -0.96
CA LYS A 408 -12.93 -19.32 0.06
C LYS A 408 -11.83 -20.38 -0.12
N LYS A 409 -11.58 -20.80 -1.35
CA LYS A 409 -10.58 -21.82 -1.67
C LYS A 409 -9.15 -21.41 -1.29
N ILE A 410 -8.81 -20.14 -1.41
CA ILE A 410 -7.49 -19.62 -0.95
C ILE A 410 -7.46 -19.31 0.54
N GLY A 411 -8.58 -19.47 1.27
CA GLY A 411 -8.72 -19.22 2.70
C GLY A 411 -9.03 -17.78 3.07
N ALA A 412 -9.45 -16.93 2.13
CA ALA A 412 -9.91 -15.58 2.45
C ALA A 412 -11.27 -15.62 3.19
N VAL A 413 -11.51 -14.65 4.06
CA VAL A 413 -12.79 -14.50 4.75
C VAL A 413 -13.83 -13.97 3.77
N THR A 414 -14.98 -14.65 3.68
CA THR A 414 -16.07 -14.34 2.73
C THR A 414 -17.47 -14.34 3.36
N ASP A 415 -17.56 -14.49 4.67
CA ASP A 415 -18.86 -14.44 5.38
C ASP A 415 -19.14 -12.97 5.70
N PHE A 416 -19.76 -12.28 4.74
CA PHE A 416 -20.02 -10.84 4.80
C PHE A 416 -21.38 -10.48 5.42
N GLU A 417 -22.04 -11.43 6.10
CA GLU A 417 -23.30 -11.25 6.80
C GLU A 417 -23.19 -10.37 8.05
#